data_1085c4e87088086e1eb35049f214e5de
#
_entry.id   1085c4e87088086e1eb35049f214e5de
#
_cell.length_a   1.000
_cell.length_b   1.000
_cell.length_c   1.000
_cell.angle_alpha   90.00
_cell.angle_beta   90.00
_cell.angle_gamma   90.00
#
_symmetry.space_group_name_H-M   'P 1'
#
loop_
_entity.id
_entity.type
_entity.pdbx_description
1 polymer ?
#
loop_
_entity_poly.entity_id
_entity_poly.type
_entity_poly.pdbx_seq_one_letter_code
_entity_poly.pdbx_strand_id
1 'polypeptide(L)'
;LTDPTPPLQKEPRKSPVGKRGRPKVALDADQKRTIAEVAWRLFVEMGYGGTTMGDVATTARVSLTTVYRLFPAKPDLFKAVVELHRQSMLALPGDYDDCPIDEALGHIFQIDIDPEAEKARTALMTLFIVEGRQFPELGPLVREYGADRSMSLLAEWLEGQARIGRAYAPDPQLAAKMLMDVAFGAISLKSDTSPQWPGGGDRRAYLQHCFSVISAGLVPRSPPDRLD
;
A
#
# COMPACT_ATOMS: atom_id res chain seq x y z
N LEU A 1 -11.88 85.59 -16.34
CA LEU A 1 -11.26 84.76 -15.29
C LEU A 1 -11.77 83.33 -15.44
N THR A 2 -11.04 82.50 -16.19
CA THR A 2 -11.30 81.09 -16.43
C THR A 2 -10.28 80.28 -15.62
N ASP A 3 -10.82 79.47 -14.73
CA ASP A 3 -10.06 78.52 -13.87
C ASP A 3 -9.74 77.23 -14.63
N PRO A 4 -8.53 76.71 -14.69
CA PRO A 4 -8.18 75.53 -15.41
C PRO A 4 -8.41 74.29 -14.55
N THR A 5 -9.22 73.38 -15.08
CA THR A 5 -9.49 72.02 -14.58
C THR A 5 -8.20 71.21 -14.53
N PRO A 6 -7.90 70.50 -13.41
CA PRO A 6 -6.71 69.63 -13.33
C PRO A 6 -6.90 68.34 -14.11
N PRO A 7 -5.79 67.73 -14.59
CA PRO A 7 -5.86 66.52 -15.42
C PRO A 7 -6.17 65.27 -14.59
N LEU A 8 -7.05 64.42 -15.12
CA LEU A 8 -7.42 63.09 -14.60
C LEU A 8 -6.19 62.16 -14.47
N GLN A 9 -5.89 61.76 -13.24
CA GLN A 9 -4.89 60.76 -12.95
C GLN A 9 -5.40 59.36 -13.46
N LYS A 10 -4.66 58.74 -14.36
CA LYS A 10 -4.88 57.36 -14.79
C LYS A 10 -4.48 56.41 -13.66
N GLU A 11 -5.46 55.65 -13.13
CA GLU A 11 -5.23 54.53 -12.24
C GLU A 11 -4.33 53.45 -12.88
N PRO A 12 -3.38 52.85 -12.11
CA PRO A 12 -2.54 51.78 -12.64
C PRO A 12 -3.39 50.52 -12.86
N ARG A 13 -3.40 50.03 -14.07
CA ARG A 13 -4.01 48.72 -14.43
C ARG A 13 -3.37 47.62 -13.62
N LYS A 14 -4.11 46.98 -12.71
CA LYS A 14 -3.71 45.73 -12.04
C LYS A 14 -3.50 44.64 -13.11
N SER A 15 -2.26 44.22 -13.26
CA SER A 15 -1.90 43.03 -14.06
C SER A 15 -2.61 41.79 -13.50
N PRO A 16 -3.18 40.89 -14.36
CA PRO A 16 -3.79 39.68 -13.87
C PRO A 16 -2.73 38.80 -13.20
N VAL A 17 -2.93 38.48 -11.92
CA VAL A 17 -2.12 37.49 -11.20
C VAL A 17 -2.25 36.16 -11.95
N GLY A 18 -1.19 35.77 -12.63
CA GLY A 18 -1.12 34.48 -13.34
C GLY A 18 -1.37 33.37 -12.33
N LYS A 19 -2.33 32.46 -12.62
CA LYS A 19 -2.58 31.25 -11.87
C LYS A 19 -1.25 30.48 -11.78
N ARG A 20 -0.64 30.43 -10.58
CA ARG A 20 0.53 29.57 -10.32
C ARG A 20 0.15 28.14 -10.71
N GLY A 21 0.75 27.62 -11.77
CA GLY A 21 0.60 26.21 -12.15
C GLY A 21 0.98 25.30 -11.00
N ARG A 22 0.34 24.12 -10.94
CA ARG A 22 0.63 23.07 -9.94
C ARG A 22 2.15 22.82 -9.91
N PRO A 23 2.80 22.70 -8.74
CA PRO A 23 4.25 22.48 -8.66
C PRO A 23 4.66 21.25 -9.47
N LYS A 24 5.78 21.33 -10.21
CA LYS A 24 6.29 20.24 -11.09
C LYS A 24 6.45 18.91 -10.32
N VAL A 25 6.84 18.96 -9.05
CA VAL A 25 6.99 17.78 -8.19
C VAL A 25 5.65 17.05 -7.97
N ALA A 26 4.56 17.80 -7.75
CA ALA A 26 3.23 17.22 -7.60
C ALA A 26 2.73 16.61 -8.91
N LEU A 27 3.04 17.24 -10.05
CA LEU A 27 2.70 16.72 -11.37
C LEU A 27 3.46 15.40 -11.67
N ASP A 28 4.75 15.33 -11.32
CA ASP A 28 5.57 14.13 -11.50
C ASP A 28 5.09 12.98 -10.59
N ALA A 29 4.65 13.26 -9.37
CA ALA A 29 4.09 12.24 -8.46
C ALA A 29 2.79 11.64 -9.00
N ASP A 30 1.87 12.48 -9.51
CA ASP A 30 0.63 12.01 -10.12
C ASP A 30 0.91 11.19 -11.39
N GLN A 31 1.86 11.65 -12.21
CA GLN A 31 2.26 10.90 -13.41
C GLN A 31 2.87 9.54 -13.05
N LYS A 32 3.75 9.49 -12.05
CA LYS A 32 4.33 8.23 -11.56
C LYS A 32 3.24 7.25 -11.13
N ARG A 33 2.27 7.72 -10.36
CA ARG A 33 1.14 6.89 -9.92
C ARG A 33 0.34 6.35 -11.09
N THR A 34 -0.07 7.21 -12.02
CA THR A 34 -0.85 6.81 -13.21
C THR A 34 -0.09 5.79 -14.06
N ILE A 35 1.22 5.99 -14.27
CA ILE A 35 2.04 5.07 -15.05
C ILE A 35 2.18 3.72 -14.31
N ALA A 36 2.35 3.73 -12.99
CA ALA A 36 2.42 2.50 -12.19
C ALA A 36 1.09 1.72 -12.20
N GLU A 37 -0.07 2.42 -12.14
CA GLU A 37 -1.40 1.80 -12.27
C GLU A 37 -1.60 1.15 -13.65
N VAL A 38 -1.12 1.78 -14.72
CA VAL A 38 -1.14 1.21 -16.06
C VAL A 38 -0.23 0.00 -16.15
N ALA A 39 1.00 0.11 -15.65
CA ALA A 39 1.97 -0.98 -15.66
C ALA A 39 1.46 -2.20 -14.88
N TRP A 40 0.82 -1.99 -13.73
CA TRP A 40 0.16 -3.04 -12.96
C TRP A 40 -0.81 -3.86 -13.82
N ARG A 41 -1.73 -3.20 -14.52
CA ARG A 41 -2.71 -3.87 -15.39
C ARG A 41 -2.03 -4.68 -16.49
N LEU A 42 -1.04 -4.09 -17.16
CA LEU A 42 -0.29 -4.77 -18.22
C LEU A 42 0.51 -5.96 -17.69
N PHE A 43 1.10 -5.86 -16.50
CA PHE A 43 1.82 -6.97 -15.87
C PHE A 43 0.87 -8.13 -15.51
N VAL A 44 -0.37 -7.84 -15.09
CA VAL A 44 -1.37 -8.88 -14.83
C VAL A 44 -1.85 -9.54 -16.12
N GLU A 45 -2.04 -8.76 -17.20
CA GLU A 45 -2.57 -9.26 -18.47
C GLU A 45 -1.53 -10.02 -19.31
N MET A 46 -0.29 -9.52 -19.38
CA MET A 46 0.74 -10.01 -20.30
C MET A 46 1.98 -10.58 -19.58
N GLY A 47 2.00 -10.55 -18.26
CA GLY A 47 3.19 -10.85 -17.44
C GLY A 47 4.22 -9.72 -17.46
N TYR A 48 5.13 -9.74 -16.48
CA TYR A 48 6.25 -8.80 -16.46
C TYR A 48 7.11 -8.97 -17.71
N GLY A 49 7.48 -10.20 -18.09
CA GLY A 49 8.30 -10.48 -19.27
C GLY A 49 7.69 -9.95 -20.57
N GLY A 50 6.39 -10.12 -20.76
CA GLY A 50 5.67 -9.74 -21.98
C GLY A 50 5.40 -8.24 -22.13
N THR A 51 5.47 -7.45 -21.05
CA THR A 51 5.20 -6.01 -21.07
C THR A 51 6.47 -5.22 -21.38
N THR A 52 6.40 -4.24 -22.29
CA THR A 52 7.51 -3.31 -22.57
C THR A 52 7.25 -1.92 -22.02
N MET A 53 8.30 -1.11 -21.85
CA MET A 53 8.18 0.32 -21.49
C MET A 53 7.40 1.11 -22.54
N GLY A 54 7.44 0.66 -23.82
CA GLY A 54 6.65 1.23 -24.91
C GLY A 54 5.16 0.97 -24.77
N ASP A 55 4.76 -0.25 -24.38
CA ASP A 55 3.36 -0.59 -24.13
C ASP A 55 2.78 0.26 -23.00
N VAL A 56 3.57 0.43 -21.93
CA VAL A 56 3.21 1.28 -20.80
C VAL A 56 3.06 2.74 -21.23
N ALA A 57 3.99 3.27 -22.01
CA ALA A 57 3.92 4.65 -22.52
C ALA A 57 2.66 4.87 -23.37
N THR A 58 2.38 3.95 -24.28
CA THR A 58 1.22 3.99 -25.18
C THR A 58 -0.07 3.95 -24.39
N THR A 59 -0.20 2.99 -23.47
CA THR A 59 -1.42 2.81 -22.66
C THR A 59 -1.64 3.94 -21.66
N ALA A 60 -0.56 4.46 -21.06
CA ALA A 60 -0.61 5.63 -20.17
C ALA A 60 -0.78 6.96 -20.90
N ARG A 61 -0.74 6.97 -22.24
CA ARG A 61 -0.81 8.17 -23.09
C ARG A 61 0.24 9.21 -22.75
N VAL A 62 1.46 8.75 -22.51
CA VAL A 62 2.65 9.60 -22.27
C VAL A 62 3.75 9.26 -23.28
N SER A 63 4.72 10.15 -23.43
CA SER A 63 5.89 9.82 -24.27
C SER A 63 6.77 8.76 -23.62
N LEU A 64 7.41 7.92 -24.41
CA LEU A 64 8.38 6.95 -23.93
C LEU A 64 9.53 7.63 -23.17
N THR A 65 9.94 8.83 -23.61
CA THR A 65 10.90 9.68 -22.91
C THR A 65 10.42 10.05 -21.50
N THR A 66 9.13 10.31 -21.32
CA THR A 66 8.54 10.59 -20.00
C THR A 66 8.62 9.36 -19.11
N VAL A 67 8.31 8.17 -19.65
CA VAL A 67 8.41 6.93 -18.88
C VAL A 67 9.85 6.70 -18.40
N TYR A 68 10.84 6.76 -19.30
CA TYR A 68 12.25 6.58 -18.92
C TYR A 68 12.80 7.67 -18.01
N ARG A 69 12.29 8.89 -18.10
CA ARG A 69 12.64 9.97 -17.16
C ARG A 69 12.18 9.66 -15.72
N LEU A 70 11.00 9.05 -15.59
CA LEU A 70 10.38 8.75 -14.29
C LEU A 70 10.81 7.38 -13.75
N PHE A 71 11.09 6.44 -14.64
CA PHE A 71 11.48 5.06 -14.35
C PHE A 71 12.62 4.66 -15.31
N PRO A 72 13.88 4.83 -14.90
CA PRO A 72 15.05 4.58 -15.77
C PRO A 72 15.11 3.17 -16.34
N ALA A 73 14.59 2.18 -15.60
CA ALA A 73 14.53 0.79 -16.04
C ALA A 73 13.18 0.15 -15.68
N LYS A 74 12.85 -0.98 -16.28
CA LYS A 74 11.62 -1.71 -16.03
C LYS A 74 11.50 -2.24 -14.58
N PRO A 75 12.58 -2.67 -13.91
CA PRO A 75 12.53 -2.97 -12.47
C PRO A 75 12.14 -1.76 -11.61
N ASP A 76 12.52 -0.52 -11.96
CA ASP A 76 12.10 0.68 -11.23
C ASP A 76 10.60 0.91 -11.34
N LEU A 77 10.03 0.62 -12.51
CA LEU A 77 8.57 0.65 -12.70
C LEU A 77 7.87 -0.45 -11.91
N PHE A 78 8.42 -1.66 -11.87
CA PHE A 78 7.90 -2.76 -11.07
C PHE A 78 7.95 -2.43 -9.56
N LYS A 79 9.06 -1.86 -9.08
CA LYS A 79 9.16 -1.33 -7.72
C LYS A 79 8.02 -0.36 -7.40
N ALA A 80 7.74 0.60 -8.29
CA ALA A 80 6.65 1.56 -8.09
C ALA A 80 5.27 0.88 -8.05
N VAL A 81 5.07 -0.21 -8.78
CA VAL A 81 3.86 -1.05 -8.68
C VAL A 81 3.76 -1.71 -7.30
N VAL A 82 4.86 -2.27 -6.79
CA VAL A 82 4.91 -2.86 -5.43
C VAL A 82 4.55 -1.82 -4.37
N GLU A 83 5.17 -0.63 -4.43
CA GLU A 83 4.94 0.47 -3.50
C GLU A 83 3.48 0.98 -3.55
N LEU A 84 2.93 1.13 -4.75
CA LEU A 84 1.55 1.60 -4.98
C LEU A 84 0.54 0.66 -4.32
N HIS A 85 0.74 -0.64 -4.48
CA HIS A 85 -0.22 -1.65 -4.01
C HIS A 85 0.05 -2.14 -2.59
N ARG A 86 1.13 -1.69 -1.93
CA ARG A 86 1.44 -2.11 -0.57
C ARG A 86 0.30 -1.82 0.41
N GLN A 87 -0.34 -0.66 0.32
CA GLN A 87 -1.46 -0.30 1.18
C GLN A 87 -2.73 -1.11 0.91
N SER A 88 -2.91 -1.66 -0.28
CA SER A 88 -4.00 -2.59 -0.56
C SER A 88 -3.76 -3.97 0.05
N MET A 89 -2.52 -4.28 0.46
CA MET A 89 -2.17 -5.50 1.19
C MET A 89 -2.26 -5.32 2.69
N LEU A 90 -1.79 -4.17 3.18
CA LEU A 90 -1.74 -3.82 4.59
C LEU A 90 -2.03 -2.32 4.75
N ALA A 91 -3.16 -1.96 5.35
CA ALA A 91 -3.64 -0.58 5.47
C ALA A 91 -2.88 0.20 6.56
N LEU A 92 -1.54 0.23 6.44
CA LEU A 92 -0.66 0.99 7.31
C LEU A 92 0.22 1.97 6.48
N PRO A 93 0.52 3.16 7.04
CA PRO A 93 0.06 3.69 8.32
C PRO A 93 -1.44 4.01 8.33
N GLY A 94 -2.06 3.93 9.51
CA GLY A 94 -3.46 4.24 9.75
C GLY A 94 -3.70 4.44 11.25
N ASP A 95 -4.83 5.03 11.60
CA ASP A 95 -5.27 5.21 12.97
C ASP A 95 -6.35 4.17 13.30
N TYR A 96 -6.09 3.35 14.31
CA TYR A 96 -6.94 2.25 14.77
C TYR A 96 -7.07 2.23 16.29
N ASP A 97 -6.91 3.40 16.93
CA ASP A 97 -6.90 3.49 18.39
C ASP A 97 -8.30 3.39 19.00
N ASP A 98 -9.35 3.59 18.20
CA ASP A 98 -10.74 3.61 18.68
C ASP A 98 -11.41 2.23 18.71
N CYS A 99 -10.77 1.15 18.24
CA CYS A 99 -11.36 -0.18 18.19
C CYS A 99 -10.49 -1.25 18.89
N PRO A 100 -11.06 -2.40 19.32
CA PRO A 100 -10.30 -3.53 19.87
C PRO A 100 -9.17 -4.00 18.93
N ILE A 101 -8.12 -4.62 19.48
CA ILE A 101 -6.94 -5.05 18.72
C ILE A 101 -7.29 -6.02 17.60
N ASP A 102 -8.20 -6.96 17.81
CA ASP A 102 -8.65 -7.91 16.80
C ASP A 102 -9.40 -7.24 15.65
N GLU A 103 -10.26 -6.24 15.95
CA GLU A 103 -10.92 -5.42 14.95
C GLU A 103 -9.89 -4.56 14.18
N ALA A 104 -8.95 -3.94 14.90
CA ALA A 104 -7.85 -3.18 14.29
C ALA A 104 -7.06 -4.04 13.32
N LEU A 105 -6.69 -5.27 13.69
CA LEU A 105 -6.03 -6.23 12.81
C LEU A 105 -6.90 -6.56 11.60
N GLY A 106 -8.22 -6.72 11.78
CA GLY A 106 -9.16 -6.91 10.68
C GLY A 106 -9.10 -5.77 9.65
N HIS A 107 -9.10 -4.53 10.13
CA HIS A 107 -8.98 -3.34 9.27
C HIS A 107 -7.60 -3.23 8.62
N ILE A 108 -6.52 -3.43 9.38
CA ILE A 108 -5.14 -3.37 8.88
C ILE A 108 -4.92 -4.39 7.76
N PHE A 109 -5.36 -5.64 7.95
CA PHE A 109 -5.23 -6.71 6.95
C PHE A 109 -6.37 -6.72 5.92
N GLN A 110 -7.30 -5.76 6.05
CA GLN A 110 -8.41 -5.56 5.12
C GLN A 110 -9.15 -6.87 4.82
N ILE A 111 -9.63 -7.53 5.89
CA ILE A 111 -10.34 -8.81 5.74
C ILE A 111 -11.75 -8.63 5.17
N ASP A 112 -12.32 -7.42 5.29
CA ASP A 112 -13.65 -7.02 4.85
C ASP A 112 -13.58 -6.23 3.54
N ILE A 113 -13.01 -6.80 2.48
CA ILE A 113 -13.01 -6.20 1.15
C ILE A 113 -14.03 -6.91 0.25
N ASP A 114 -14.51 -6.18 -0.75
CA ASP A 114 -15.42 -6.76 -1.73
C ASP A 114 -14.73 -7.84 -2.60
N PRO A 115 -15.50 -8.73 -3.26
CA PRO A 115 -14.94 -9.83 -4.04
C PRO A 115 -14.03 -9.40 -5.20
N GLU A 116 -14.26 -8.24 -5.81
CA GLU A 116 -13.41 -7.73 -6.90
C GLU A 116 -12.06 -7.24 -6.35
N ALA A 117 -12.07 -6.56 -5.21
CA ALA A 117 -10.83 -6.16 -4.53
C ALA A 117 -10.02 -7.38 -4.04
N GLU A 118 -10.69 -8.43 -3.55
CA GLU A 118 -10.03 -9.69 -3.17
C GLU A 118 -9.40 -10.39 -4.38
N LYS A 119 -10.10 -10.41 -5.52
CA LYS A 119 -9.58 -10.94 -6.78
C LYS A 119 -8.36 -10.16 -7.27
N ALA A 120 -8.42 -8.83 -7.22
CA ALA A 120 -7.29 -7.97 -7.58
C ALA A 120 -6.07 -8.20 -6.67
N ARG A 121 -6.30 -8.35 -5.35
CA ARG A 121 -5.25 -8.69 -4.37
C ARG A 121 -4.61 -10.03 -4.68
N THR A 122 -5.43 -11.05 -4.97
CA THR A 122 -4.95 -12.40 -5.30
C THR A 122 -4.13 -12.39 -6.60
N ALA A 123 -4.57 -11.67 -7.63
CA ALA A 123 -3.83 -11.50 -8.88
C ALA A 123 -2.47 -10.83 -8.64
N LEU A 124 -2.40 -9.82 -7.79
CA LEU A 124 -1.15 -9.15 -7.42
C LEU A 124 -0.19 -10.08 -6.68
N MET A 125 -0.67 -10.84 -5.71
CA MET A 125 0.16 -11.81 -4.98
C MET A 125 0.68 -12.90 -5.92
N THR A 126 -0.17 -13.40 -6.82
CA THR A 126 0.21 -14.38 -7.84
C THR A 126 1.29 -13.82 -8.75
N LEU A 127 1.12 -12.58 -9.25
CA LEU A 127 2.12 -11.91 -10.06
C LEU A 127 3.47 -11.85 -9.33
N PHE A 128 3.50 -11.40 -8.09
CA PHE A 128 4.74 -11.28 -7.31
C PHE A 128 5.43 -12.63 -7.09
N ILE A 129 4.67 -13.69 -6.83
CA ILE A 129 5.22 -15.04 -6.61
C ILE A 129 5.74 -15.63 -7.92
N VAL A 130 4.95 -15.56 -9.00
CA VAL A 130 5.29 -16.18 -10.29
C VAL A 130 6.44 -15.44 -10.96
N GLU A 131 6.30 -14.12 -11.10
CA GLU A 131 7.32 -13.31 -11.77
C GLU A 131 8.62 -13.21 -10.95
N GLY A 132 8.51 -13.17 -9.62
CA GLY A 132 9.67 -13.19 -8.73
C GLY A 132 10.51 -14.47 -8.81
N ARG A 133 9.90 -15.60 -9.24
CA ARG A 133 10.62 -16.85 -9.52
C ARG A 133 11.27 -16.85 -10.90
N GLN A 134 10.60 -16.23 -11.89
CA GLN A 134 11.08 -16.20 -13.28
C GLN A 134 12.13 -15.12 -13.51
N PHE A 135 12.05 -14.00 -12.80
CA PHE A 135 12.93 -12.84 -12.88
C PHE A 135 13.59 -12.59 -11.52
N PRO A 136 14.80 -13.11 -11.28
CA PRO A 136 15.45 -13.05 -9.96
C PRO A 136 15.62 -11.64 -9.38
N GLU A 137 15.71 -10.62 -10.24
CA GLU A 137 15.81 -9.22 -9.84
C GLU A 137 14.54 -8.67 -9.17
N LEU A 138 13.38 -9.28 -9.37
CA LEU A 138 12.10 -8.82 -8.80
C LEU A 138 11.91 -9.26 -7.36
N GLY A 139 12.40 -10.43 -6.99
CA GLY A 139 12.25 -10.98 -5.64
C GLY A 139 12.73 -10.02 -4.54
N PRO A 140 13.94 -9.45 -4.64
CA PRO A 140 14.41 -8.42 -3.71
C PRO A 140 13.51 -7.19 -3.64
N LEU A 141 12.97 -6.71 -4.77
CA LEU A 141 12.08 -5.55 -4.81
C LEU A 141 10.76 -5.82 -4.09
N VAL A 142 10.13 -6.98 -4.32
CA VAL A 142 8.90 -7.38 -3.61
C VAL A 142 9.15 -7.48 -2.10
N ARG A 143 10.31 -8.02 -1.71
CA ARG A 143 10.67 -8.15 -0.30
C ARG A 143 10.87 -6.78 0.33
N GLU A 144 11.78 -5.98 -0.18
CA GLU A 144 12.20 -4.70 0.41
C GLU A 144 11.05 -3.68 0.44
N TYR A 145 10.39 -3.45 -0.69
CA TYR A 145 9.37 -2.40 -0.83
C TYR A 145 7.95 -2.86 -0.50
N GLY A 146 7.71 -4.17 -0.46
CA GLY A 146 6.45 -4.78 -0.08
C GLY A 146 6.47 -5.36 1.34
N ALA A 147 7.02 -6.58 1.48
CA ALA A 147 6.92 -7.37 2.71
C ALA A 147 7.66 -6.75 3.90
N ASP A 148 8.93 -6.40 3.75
CA ASP A 148 9.76 -5.86 4.85
C ASP A 148 9.23 -4.50 5.30
N ARG A 149 8.82 -3.65 4.37
CA ARG A 149 8.21 -2.36 4.72
C ARG A 149 6.86 -2.53 5.43
N SER A 150 6.03 -3.46 4.97
CA SER A 150 4.74 -3.78 5.63
C SER A 150 4.97 -4.33 7.05
N MET A 151 5.92 -5.24 7.20
CA MET A 151 6.29 -5.80 8.50
C MET A 151 6.79 -4.72 9.46
N SER A 152 7.67 -3.81 9.00
CA SER A 152 8.16 -2.71 9.82
C SER A 152 7.03 -1.81 10.31
N LEU A 153 6.10 -1.42 9.43
CA LEU A 153 4.95 -0.60 9.80
C LEU A 153 4.03 -1.30 10.80
N LEU A 154 3.83 -2.61 10.64
CA LEU A 154 3.02 -3.38 11.59
C LEU A 154 3.71 -3.49 12.96
N ALA A 155 5.03 -3.68 12.99
CA ALA A 155 5.80 -3.69 14.21
C ALA A 155 5.79 -2.31 14.92
N GLU A 156 5.96 -1.22 14.16
CA GLU A 156 5.84 0.16 14.66
C GLU A 156 4.45 0.42 15.28
N TRP A 157 3.38 -0.05 14.62
CA TRP A 157 2.02 0.05 15.15
C TRP A 157 1.85 -0.77 16.43
N LEU A 158 2.28 -2.03 16.47
CA LEU A 158 2.22 -2.89 17.66
C LEU A 158 3.00 -2.29 18.84
N GLU A 159 4.18 -1.74 18.59
CA GLU A 159 4.97 -1.03 19.61
C GLU A 159 4.20 0.20 20.15
N GLY A 160 3.54 0.96 19.27
CA GLY A 160 2.67 2.05 19.65
C GLY A 160 1.54 1.60 20.58
N GLN A 161 0.84 0.52 20.23
CA GLN A 161 -0.23 -0.06 21.06
C GLN A 161 0.28 -0.58 22.40
N ALA A 162 1.47 -1.17 22.44
CA ALA A 162 2.10 -1.61 23.69
C ALA A 162 2.47 -0.42 24.59
N ARG A 163 2.97 0.67 24.01
CA ARG A 163 3.35 1.90 24.76
C ARG A 163 2.16 2.56 25.45
N ILE A 164 0.98 2.52 24.84
CA ILE A 164 -0.25 3.06 25.44
C ILE A 164 -1.03 2.02 26.26
N GLY A 165 -0.45 0.82 26.49
CA GLY A 165 -1.01 -0.22 27.35
C GLY A 165 -2.16 -1.01 26.76
N ARG A 166 -2.40 -0.92 25.44
CA ARG A 166 -3.48 -1.65 24.74
C ARG A 166 -3.07 -3.03 24.26
N ALA A 167 -1.78 -3.27 24.07
CA ALA A 167 -1.24 -4.58 23.68
C ALA A 167 -0.06 -4.99 24.53
N TYR A 168 0.20 -6.30 24.60
CA TYR A 168 1.43 -6.89 25.13
C TYR A 168 2.21 -7.48 23.95
N ALA A 169 3.18 -6.75 23.45
CA ALA A 169 4.05 -7.18 22.37
C ALA A 169 5.51 -6.98 22.78
N PRO A 170 6.08 -7.94 23.55
CA PRO A 170 7.47 -7.82 24.04
C PRO A 170 8.50 -7.83 22.92
N ASP A 171 8.17 -8.45 21.79
CA ASP A 171 8.91 -8.39 20.53
C ASP A 171 7.94 -8.03 19.40
N PRO A 172 7.79 -6.73 19.08
CA PRO A 172 6.88 -6.27 18.03
C PRO A 172 7.23 -6.80 16.62
N GLN A 173 8.53 -7.03 16.35
CA GLN A 173 8.98 -7.58 15.06
C GLN A 173 8.54 -9.03 14.89
N LEU A 174 8.73 -9.84 15.93
CA LEU A 174 8.29 -11.25 15.93
C LEU A 174 6.76 -11.35 15.83
N ALA A 175 6.03 -10.52 16.58
CA ALA A 175 4.57 -10.46 16.53
C ALA A 175 4.08 -10.05 15.13
N ALA A 176 4.68 -9.02 14.53
CA ALA A 176 4.37 -8.60 13.16
C ALA A 176 4.63 -9.72 12.15
N LYS A 177 5.77 -10.42 12.27
CA LYS A 177 6.10 -11.56 11.39
C LYS A 177 5.06 -12.66 11.51
N MET A 178 4.66 -13.04 12.72
CA MET A 178 3.64 -14.05 12.96
C MET A 178 2.29 -13.68 12.32
N LEU A 179 1.85 -12.44 12.50
CA LEU A 179 0.61 -11.93 11.90
C LEU A 179 0.66 -11.95 10.36
N MET A 180 1.79 -11.53 9.78
CA MET A 180 2.02 -11.59 8.34
C MET A 180 1.99 -13.02 7.81
N ASP A 181 2.63 -13.97 8.50
CA ASP A 181 2.64 -15.39 8.11
C ASP A 181 1.23 -15.98 8.15
N VAL A 182 0.44 -15.67 9.17
CA VAL A 182 -0.96 -16.11 9.26
C VAL A 182 -1.79 -15.52 8.12
N ALA A 183 -1.67 -14.22 7.87
CA ALA A 183 -2.51 -13.53 6.89
C ALA A 183 -2.17 -13.91 5.44
N PHE A 184 -0.88 -14.08 5.12
CA PHE A 184 -0.40 -14.29 3.75
C PHE A 184 0.10 -15.71 3.47
N GLY A 185 0.50 -16.48 4.48
CA GLY A 185 0.99 -17.84 4.32
C GLY A 185 0.00 -18.78 3.65
N ALA A 186 -1.27 -18.63 3.98
CA ALA A 186 -2.34 -19.41 3.38
C ALA A 186 -2.54 -19.14 1.88
N ILE A 187 -2.17 -17.95 1.38
CA ILE A 187 -2.25 -17.59 -0.03
C ILE A 187 -1.11 -18.25 -0.82
N SER A 188 0.06 -18.40 -0.21
CA SER A 188 1.28 -18.89 -0.86
C SER A 188 1.25 -20.40 -1.18
N LEU A 189 0.40 -21.17 -0.52
CA LEU A 189 0.36 -22.62 -0.58
C LEU A 189 -0.77 -23.19 -1.43
N LYS A 190 -1.60 -22.34 -2.06
CA LYS A 190 -2.78 -22.80 -2.80
C LYS A 190 -2.45 -23.15 -4.24
N SER A 191 -2.78 -24.41 -4.60
CA SER A 191 -2.94 -24.84 -5.97
C SER A 191 -4.33 -24.45 -6.50
N ASP A 192 -4.54 -24.52 -7.82
CA ASP A 192 -5.74 -24.09 -8.58
C ASP A 192 -7.10 -24.66 -8.14
N THR A 193 -7.15 -25.55 -7.18
CA THR A 193 -8.40 -26.04 -6.59
C THR A 193 -8.85 -25.09 -5.50
N SER A 194 -10.08 -24.62 -5.59
CA SER A 194 -10.74 -23.68 -4.66
C SER A 194 -10.25 -23.81 -3.21
N PRO A 195 -9.80 -22.72 -2.62
CA PRO A 195 -9.24 -22.75 -1.28
C PRO A 195 -10.30 -23.21 -0.28
N GLN A 196 -10.14 -24.41 0.25
CA GLN A 196 -10.91 -24.83 1.41
C GLN A 196 -10.25 -24.23 2.64
N TRP A 197 -10.93 -23.25 3.23
CA TRP A 197 -10.52 -22.69 4.50
C TRP A 197 -10.92 -23.63 5.64
N PRO A 198 -10.08 -23.80 6.68
CA PRO A 198 -10.45 -24.58 7.84
C PRO A 198 -11.79 -24.13 8.42
N GLY A 199 -12.64 -25.06 8.80
CA GLY A 199 -13.98 -24.76 9.33
C GLY A 199 -15.07 -24.55 8.27
N GLY A 200 -14.79 -24.72 6.97
CA GLY A 200 -15.77 -24.59 5.89
C GLY A 200 -16.20 -23.14 5.59
N GLY A 201 -15.53 -22.17 6.18
CA GLY A 201 -15.74 -20.76 5.95
C GLY A 201 -14.95 -20.20 4.76
N ASP A 202 -14.95 -18.90 4.65
CA ASP A 202 -14.13 -18.13 3.72
C ASP A 202 -12.85 -17.58 4.41
N ARG A 203 -12.02 -16.85 3.64
CA ARG A 203 -10.80 -16.20 4.14
C ARG A 203 -11.12 -15.24 5.30
N ARG A 204 -12.20 -14.48 5.22
CA ARG A 204 -12.59 -13.51 6.23
C ARG A 204 -12.85 -14.20 7.57
N ALA A 205 -13.73 -15.21 7.59
CA ALA A 205 -14.05 -15.96 8.80
C ALA A 205 -12.82 -16.61 9.42
N TYR A 206 -11.95 -17.20 8.58
CA TYR A 206 -10.69 -17.78 9.04
C TYR A 206 -9.78 -16.74 9.70
N LEU A 207 -9.54 -15.60 9.06
CA LEU A 207 -8.64 -14.57 9.59
C LEU A 207 -9.24 -13.87 10.81
N GLN A 208 -10.55 -13.64 10.87
CA GLN A 208 -11.21 -13.13 12.06
C GLN A 208 -10.95 -14.05 13.26
N HIS A 209 -11.11 -15.36 13.08
CA HIS A 209 -10.81 -16.32 14.13
C HIS A 209 -9.34 -16.29 14.54
N CYS A 210 -8.41 -16.30 13.58
CA CYS A 210 -6.98 -16.21 13.87
C CYS A 210 -6.62 -14.94 14.65
N PHE A 211 -7.14 -13.80 14.23
CA PHE A 211 -6.86 -12.52 14.90
C PHE A 211 -7.47 -12.48 16.31
N SER A 212 -8.66 -13.02 16.52
CA SER A 212 -9.24 -13.15 17.85
C SER A 212 -8.38 -14.01 18.78
N VAL A 213 -7.86 -15.15 18.30
CA VAL A 213 -6.96 -16.01 19.10
C VAL A 213 -5.63 -15.32 19.39
N ILE A 214 -5.04 -14.66 18.39
CA ILE A 214 -3.75 -13.99 18.55
C ILE A 214 -3.89 -12.77 19.46
N SER A 215 -4.95 -11.96 19.28
CA SER A 215 -5.18 -10.78 20.11
C SER A 215 -5.36 -11.13 21.57
N ALA A 216 -5.98 -12.26 21.89
CA ALA A 216 -6.07 -12.77 23.26
C ALA A 216 -4.68 -13.02 23.90
N GLY A 217 -3.69 -13.38 23.07
CA GLY A 217 -2.28 -13.49 23.50
C GLY A 217 -1.54 -12.16 23.60
N LEU A 218 -2.05 -11.12 22.93
CA LEU A 218 -1.49 -9.75 22.96
C LEU A 218 -2.13 -8.87 24.06
N VAL A 219 -3.18 -9.34 24.75
CA VAL A 219 -3.79 -8.59 25.84
C VAL A 219 -2.77 -8.45 26.98
N PRO A 220 -2.58 -7.24 27.53
CA PRO A 220 -1.73 -7.04 28.70
C PRO A 220 -2.17 -7.94 29.84
N ARG A 221 -1.25 -8.75 30.37
CA ARG A 221 -1.52 -9.57 31.56
C ARG A 221 -1.32 -8.68 32.77
N SER A 222 -2.27 -8.67 33.69
CA SER A 222 -2.02 -8.14 35.04
C SER A 222 -0.80 -8.85 35.62
N PRO A 223 0.15 -8.14 36.28
CA PRO A 223 1.24 -8.81 36.95
C PRO A 223 0.66 -9.86 37.89
N PRO A 224 1.25 -11.06 37.98
CA PRO A 224 0.77 -12.06 38.93
C PRO A 224 0.75 -11.43 40.32
N ASP A 225 -0.40 -11.55 41.02
CA ASP A 225 -0.51 -11.16 42.42
C ASP A 225 0.72 -11.73 43.14
N ARG A 226 1.54 -10.85 43.70
CA ARG A 226 2.61 -11.31 44.58
C ARG A 226 1.91 -11.97 45.77
N LEU A 227 1.96 -13.29 45.81
CA LEU A 227 1.63 -14.03 46.99
C LEU A 227 2.67 -13.62 48.06
N ASP A 228 2.24 -12.76 48.98
CA ASP A 228 2.99 -12.42 50.20
C ASP A 228 3.16 -13.67 51.10
#